data_87fe23573bbd7f2da5a94e9285cc93c3
#
_entry.id   87fe23573bbd7f2da5a94e9285cc93c3
#
_cell.length_a   1.000
_cell.length_b   1.000
_cell.length_c   1.000
_cell.angle_alpha   90.00
_cell.angle_beta   90.00
_cell.angle_gamma   90.00
#
_symmetry.space_group_name_H-M   'P 1'
#
loop_
_entity.id
_entity.type
_entity.pdbx_description
1 polymer ?
#
loop_
_entity_poly.entity_id
_entity_poly.type
_entity_poly.pdbx_seq_one_letter_code
_entity_poly.pdbx_strand_id
1 'polypeptide(L)'
;DILRCLVGSEMCIRDRYGITLLIDGQQCEFELLKDGFSKNRVVAHRGAWRQKGVLQNSVRSFQNAVELGCQGSELDVWLTADNRVVLSHDPHVYGLEVENITSLQLFQQTINEKDPVPSLQELLIAARAQNSTHPIIEIKDSQKGLERTLQLTDSVVNIVHRMKMQGYVEYISFNYEVLKRIRELDPTARTLYLWEGKKELKDLVNDRISGIDYSYYAYRQDKNLTQKAREAGLLTNVWTVNNAEELQQYYLLGVDYITTDEPELLLKIIDSLK
;
A
#
# COMPACT_ATOMS: atom_id res chain seq x y z
N ASP A 1 -6.07 0.69 34.67
CA ASP A 1 -7.52 0.97 34.84
C ASP A 1 -8.25 1.34 33.55
N ILE A 2 -7.53 1.63 32.46
CA ILE A 2 -8.13 1.88 31.13
C ILE A 2 -8.67 0.59 30.48
N LEU A 3 -8.14 -0.56 30.85
CA LEU A 3 -8.53 -1.88 30.32
C LEU A 3 -9.83 -2.45 30.89
N ARG A 4 -10.41 -1.85 31.92
CA ARG A 4 -11.63 -2.39 32.59
C ARG A 4 -12.95 -1.88 32.03
N CYS A 5 -12.96 -0.85 31.15
CA CYS A 5 -14.20 -0.29 30.59
C CYS A 5 -14.71 -0.96 29.32
N LEU A 6 -14.09 -2.03 28.83
CA LEU A 6 -14.37 -2.61 27.51
C LEU A 6 -14.88 -4.04 27.51
N VAL A 7 -15.40 -4.52 28.64
CA VAL A 7 -16.03 -5.87 28.71
C VAL A 7 -17.54 -5.70 28.86
N GLY A 8 -18.23 -5.73 27.73
CA GLY A 8 -19.69 -5.74 27.71
C GLY A 8 -20.27 -5.81 26.32
N SER A 9 -20.47 -6.99 25.88
CA SER A 9 -21.41 -7.61 24.94
C SER A 9 -20.74 -8.45 23.86
N GLU A 10 -21.16 -9.68 23.86
CA GLU A 10 -20.84 -10.68 22.87
C GLU A 10 -21.20 -10.20 21.45
N MET A 11 -20.26 -10.17 20.59
CA MET A 11 -20.32 -10.84 19.30
C MET A 11 -18.96 -10.76 18.63
N CYS A 12 -18.42 -11.92 18.44
CA CYS A 12 -17.48 -12.30 17.41
C CYS A 12 -16.63 -11.18 16.84
N ILE A 13 -15.37 -11.34 17.03
CA ILE A 13 -14.36 -10.88 16.15
C ILE A 13 -13.91 -9.49 16.53
N ARG A 14 -12.77 -9.53 17.02
CA ARG A 14 -11.75 -8.58 16.68
C ARG A 14 -11.44 -7.70 17.84
N ASP A 15 -10.33 -8.05 18.31
CA ASP A 15 -9.40 -7.30 19.11
C ASP A 15 -9.13 -5.90 18.49
N ARG A 16 -10.19 -5.09 18.32
CA ARG A 16 -10.14 -3.71 17.87
C ARG A 16 -10.60 -2.81 18.98
N TYR A 17 -9.72 -1.89 19.33
CA TYR A 17 -9.98 -0.91 20.37
C TYR A 17 -9.87 0.49 19.76
N GLY A 18 -10.93 1.27 19.82
CA GLY A 18 -10.88 2.69 19.47
C GLY A 18 -10.07 3.44 20.51
N ILE A 19 -9.08 4.19 20.07
CA ILE A 19 -8.31 5.10 20.91
C ILE A 19 -8.28 6.49 20.28
N THR A 20 -8.22 7.50 21.12
CA THR A 20 -7.99 8.89 20.70
C THR A 20 -6.65 9.32 21.26
N LEU A 21 -5.76 9.76 20.40
CA LEU A 21 -4.45 10.28 20.75
C LEU A 21 -4.35 11.76 20.37
N LEU A 22 -3.58 12.51 21.15
CA LEU A 22 -3.18 13.85 20.80
C LEU A 22 -1.75 13.77 20.24
N ILE A 23 -1.60 14.02 18.93
CA ILE A 23 -0.32 13.96 18.23
C ILE A 23 -0.04 15.34 17.62
N ASP A 24 1.07 15.95 18.00
CA ASP A 24 1.47 17.30 17.55
C ASP A 24 0.33 18.34 17.68
N GLY A 25 -0.49 18.23 18.74
CA GLY A 25 -1.63 19.09 19.03
C GLY A 25 -2.91 18.77 18.26
N GLN A 26 -2.92 17.73 17.44
CA GLN A 26 -4.10 17.25 16.71
C GLN A 26 -4.72 16.03 17.39
N GLN A 27 -6.03 16.02 17.48
CA GLN A 27 -6.78 14.87 17.98
C GLN A 27 -6.95 13.84 16.84
N CYS A 28 -6.36 12.67 17.02
CA CYS A 28 -6.40 11.58 16.04
C CYS A 28 -7.13 10.37 16.65
N GLU A 29 -8.11 9.86 15.92
CA GLU A 29 -8.84 8.65 16.29
C GLU A 29 -8.28 7.44 15.54
N PHE A 30 -7.96 6.38 16.28
CA PHE A 30 -7.43 5.13 15.74
C PHE A 30 -8.24 3.94 16.21
N GLU A 31 -8.18 2.85 15.44
CA GLU A 31 -8.49 1.50 15.94
C GLU A 31 -7.16 0.77 16.17
N LEU A 32 -6.94 0.34 17.39
CA LEU A 32 -5.89 -0.64 17.69
C LEU A 32 -6.38 -2.01 17.23
N LEU A 33 -5.54 -2.71 16.50
CA LEU A 33 -5.79 -4.10 16.13
C LEU A 33 -4.68 -4.98 16.67
N LYS A 34 -5.04 -6.25 16.91
CA LYS A 34 -4.05 -7.28 17.19
C LYS A 34 -3.16 -7.43 15.96
N ASP A 35 -1.85 -7.32 16.15
CA ASP A 35 -0.88 -7.58 15.07
C ASP A 35 -0.95 -9.05 14.64
N GLY A 36 -1.61 -9.29 13.52
CA GLY A 36 -1.70 -10.58 12.85
C GLY A 36 -1.07 -10.55 11.47
N PHE A 37 -0.43 -9.43 11.12
CA PHE A 37 0.15 -9.25 9.79
C PHE A 37 1.31 -10.23 9.55
N SER A 38 1.32 -10.80 8.36
CA SER A 38 2.39 -11.68 7.89
C SER A 38 3.73 -10.94 7.88
N LYS A 39 4.83 -11.66 8.15
CA LYS A 39 6.19 -11.10 8.18
C LYS A 39 7.11 -11.83 7.20
N ASN A 40 6.54 -12.29 6.08
CA ASN A 40 7.24 -13.08 5.07
C ASN A 40 7.91 -12.26 3.98
N ARG A 41 7.80 -10.93 4.03
CA ARG A 41 8.39 -9.98 3.07
C ARG A 41 7.78 -9.98 1.68
N VAL A 42 6.73 -10.76 1.44
CA VAL A 42 6.10 -10.89 0.13
C VAL A 42 5.05 -9.81 -0.06
N VAL A 43 5.24 -8.96 -1.09
CA VAL A 43 4.26 -7.98 -1.53
C VAL A 43 3.77 -8.36 -2.93
N ALA A 44 2.47 -8.60 -3.04
CA ALA A 44 1.84 -8.89 -4.32
C ALA A 44 1.63 -7.57 -5.10
N HIS A 45 2.35 -7.40 -6.22
CA HIS A 45 2.28 -6.24 -7.10
C HIS A 45 0.92 -6.17 -7.79
N ARG A 46 0.15 -5.11 -7.53
CA ARG A 46 -1.24 -4.93 -7.98
C ARG A 46 -2.18 -6.06 -7.55
N GLY A 47 -1.86 -6.65 -6.38
CA GLY A 47 -2.51 -7.87 -5.88
C GLY A 47 -1.98 -9.17 -6.48
N ALA A 48 -2.48 -10.32 -6.02
CA ALA A 48 -2.15 -11.63 -6.58
C ALA A 48 -3.12 -11.95 -7.73
N TRP A 49 -2.84 -11.46 -8.90
CA TRP A 49 -3.74 -11.49 -10.06
C TRP A 49 -3.34 -12.50 -11.13
N ARG A 50 -2.03 -12.66 -11.39
CA ARG A 50 -1.50 -13.32 -12.58
C ARG A 50 -1.89 -14.80 -12.67
N GLN A 51 -1.57 -15.60 -11.66
CA GLN A 51 -1.85 -17.05 -11.67
C GLN A 51 -3.33 -17.36 -11.45
N LYS A 52 -4.08 -16.45 -10.86
CA LYS A 52 -5.53 -16.61 -10.63
C LYS A 52 -6.39 -16.13 -11.79
N GLY A 53 -5.80 -15.49 -12.81
CA GLY A 53 -6.51 -15.01 -13.99
C GLY A 53 -7.61 -13.99 -13.68
N VAL A 54 -7.37 -13.13 -12.66
CA VAL A 54 -8.23 -11.99 -12.30
C VAL A 54 -7.56 -10.70 -12.74
N LEU A 55 -8.29 -9.59 -12.73
CA LEU A 55 -7.69 -8.31 -13.05
C LEU A 55 -6.74 -7.84 -11.93
N GLN A 56 -5.62 -7.25 -12.32
CA GLN A 56 -4.77 -6.47 -11.43
C GLN A 56 -5.57 -5.27 -10.84
N ASN A 57 -5.14 -4.74 -9.72
CA ASN A 57 -5.81 -3.59 -9.08
C ASN A 57 -7.31 -3.82 -8.83
N SER A 58 -7.69 -5.03 -8.47
CA SER A 58 -9.07 -5.41 -8.16
C SER A 58 -9.22 -5.84 -6.70
N VAL A 59 -10.44 -5.78 -6.18
CA VAL A 59 -10.72 -6.35 -4.85
C VAL A 59 -10.38 -7.84 -4.81
N ARG A 60 -10.61 -8.55 -5.91
CA ARG A 60 -10.30 -9.98 -5.99
C ARG A 60 -8.81 -10.27 -5.98
N SER A 61 -8.00 -9.46 -6.67
CA SER A 61 -6.53 -9.62 -6.63
C SER A 61 -5.97 -9.37 -5.23
N PHE A 62 -6.54 -8.40 -4.49
CA PHE A 62 -6.23 -8.18 -3.08
C PHE A 62 -6.61 -9.39 -2.22
N GLN A 63 -7.84 -9.90 -2.36
CA GLN A 63 -8.30 -11.08 -1.62
C GLN A 63 -7.42 -12.31 -1.88
N ASN A 64 -6.98 -12.51 -3.12
CA ASN A 64 -6.04 -13.59 -3.45
C ASN A 64 -4.70 -13.41 -2.72
N ALA A 65 -4.18 -12.18 -2.59
CA ALA A 65 -2.97 -11.92 -1.81
C ALA A 65 -3.15 -12.25 -0.32
N VAL A 66 -4.34 -11.97 0.24
CA VAL A 66 -4.73 -12.37 1.60
C VAL A 66 -4.80 -13.89 1.72
N GLU A 67 -5.45 -14.59 0.79
CA GLU A 67 -5.57 -16.05 0.77
C GLU A 67 -4.19 -16.74 0.70
N LEU A 68 -3.23 -16.15 -0.02
CA LEU A 68 -1.85 -16.61 -0.10
C LEU A 68 -1.05 -16.31 1.18
N GLY A 69 -1.52 -15.41 2.03
CA GLY A 69 -0.82 -14.98 3.22
C GLY A 69 0.33 -14.01 2.96
N CYS A 70 0.28 -13.24 1.86
CA CYS A 70 1.26 -12.20 1.57
C CYS A 70 1.32 -11.16 2.71
N GLN A 71 2.50 -10.60 2.97
CA GLN A 71 2.66 -9.52 3.95
C GLN A 71 1.98 -8.24 3.47
N GLY A 72 2.08 -7.94 2.18
CA GLY A 72 1.46 -6.78 1.56
C GLY A 72 0.80 -7.10 0.22
N SER A 73 -0.11 -6.24 -0.18
CA SER A 73 -0.69 -6.19 -1.51
C SER A 73 -0.66 -4.73 -1.97
N GLU A 74 0.16 -4.48 -2.96
CA GLU A 74 0.32 -3.15 -3.54
C GLU A 74 -0.80 -2.89 -4.54
N LEU A 75 -1.27 -1.65 -4.64
CA LEU A 75 -2.40 -1.21 -5.45
C LEU A 75 -2.27 0.28 -5.78
N ASP A 76 -2.59 0.64 -7.01
CA ASP A 76 -2.47 1.98 -7.55
C ASP A 76 -3.81 2.73 -7.51
N VAL A 77 -3.77 4.04 -7.24
CA VAL A 77 -4.99 4.85 -7.20
C VAL A 77 -4.91 6.13 -8.05
N TRP A 78 -6.08 6.47 -8.62
CA TRP A 78 -6.33 7.71 -9.36
C TRP A 78 -7.58 8.42 -8.86
N LEU A 79 -7.73 9.70 -9.25
CA LEU A 79 -8.88 10.53 -8.93
C LEU A 79 -9.74 10.77 -10.17
N THR A 80 -11.02 10.39 -10.14
CA THR A 80 -11.96 10.68 -11.23
C THR A 80 -12.33 12.17 -11.30
N ALA A 81 -13.00 12.60 -12.36
CA ALA A 81 -13.43 14.00 -12.55
C ALA A 81 -14.32 14.50 -11.39
N ASP A 82 -15.12 13.61 -10.80
CA ASP A 82 -16.00 13.89 -9.65
C ASP A 82 -15.36 13.57 -8.29
N ASN A 83 -14.03 13.51 -8.24
CA ASN A 83 -13.23 13.32 -7.03
C ASN A 83 -13.48 11.99 -6.28
N ARG A 84 -13.71 10.92 -7.01
CA ARG A 84 -13.71 9.56 -6.46
C ARG A 84 -12.36 8.92 -6.65
N VAL A 85 -11.86 8.27 -5.61
CA VAL A 85 -10.60 7.50 -5.67
C VAL A 85 -10.92 6.10 -6.16
N VAL A 86 -10.31 5.72 -7.29
CA VAL A 86 -10.51 4.42 -7.95
C VAL A 86 -9.16 3.73 -8.16
N LEU A 87 -9.20 2.39 -8.29
CA LEU A 87 -8.00 1.58 -8.47
C LEU A 87 -7.69 1.40 -9.97
N SER A 88 -6.51 1.82 -10.39
CA SER A 88 -5.96 1.53 -11.71
C SER A 88 -4.46 1.80 -11.71
N HIS A 89 -3.68 1.01 -12.43
CA HIS A 89 -2.27 1.35 -12.68
C HIS A 89 -2.14 2.48 -13.69
N ASP A 90 -2.84 2.35 -14.82
CA ASP A 90 -2.74 3.34 -15.90
C ASP A 90 -3.78 4.46 -15.72
N PRO A 91 -3.50 5.66 -16.23
CA PRO A 91 -4.45 6.75 -16.23
C PRO A 91 -5.64 6.48 -17.17
N HIS A 92 -5.56 5.43 -17.98
CA HIS A 92 -6.61 5.02 -18.92
C HIS A 92 -7.12 3.61 -18.58
N VAL A 93 -8.43 3.49 -18.48
CA VAL A 93 -9.14 2.23 -18.25
C VAL A 93 -10.21 2.05 -19.31
N TYR A 94 -10.18 0.93 -20.04
CA TYR A 94 -11.09 0.64 -21.17
C TYR A 94 -11.16 1.77 -22.21
N GLY A 95 -10.01 2.44 -22.46
CA GLY A 95 -9.91 3.55 -23.40
C GLY A 95 -10.42 4.88 -22.87
N LEU A 96 -10.83 4.95 -21.62
CA LEU A 96 -11.30 6.17 -20.95
C LEU A 96 -10.20 6.70 -20.03
N GLU A 97 -9.93 8.01 -20.10
CA GLU A 97 -9.02 8.68 -19.19
C GLU A 97 -9.72 8.94 -17.85
N VAL A 98 -9.24 8.29 -16.79
CA VAL A 98 -9.87 8.28 -15.46
C VAL A 98 -10.13 9.69 -14.93
N GLU A 99 -9.19 10.60 -15.10
CA GLU A 99 -9.29 11.97 -14.59
C GLU A 99 -10.30 12.84 -15.35
N ASN A 100 -10.78 12.40 -16.51
CA ASN A 100 -11.71 13.15 -17.37
C ASN A 100 -13.15 12.64 -17.30
N ILE A 101 -13.39 11.51 -16.62
CA ILE A 101 -14.71 10.90 -16.48
C ILE A 101 -15.19 10.88 -15.03
N THR A 102 -16.48 10.85 -14.82
CA THR A 102 -17.06 10.64 -13.48
C THR A 102 -16.99 9.17 -13.09
N SER A 103 -17.02 8.92 -11.78
CA SER A 103 -17.10 7.56 -11.25
C SER A 103 -18.30 6.77 -11.77
N LEU A 104 -19.44 7.45 -11.99
CA LEU A 104 -20.64 6.83 -12.56
C LEU A 104 -20.40 6.39 -14.01
N GLN A 105 -19.76 7.23 -14.84
CA GLN A 105 -19.41 6.88 -16.21
C GLN A 105 -18.46 5.69 -16.26
N LEU A 106 -17.42 5.68 -15.39
CA LEU A 106 -16.50 4.57 -15.27
C LEU A 106 -17.23 3.28 -14.87
N PHE A 107 -18.10 3.34 -13.86
CA PHE A 107 -18.90 2.19 -13.43
C PHE A 107 -19.79 1.65 -14.55
N GLN A 108 -20.50 2.53 -15.29
CA GLN A 108 -21.34 2.11 -16.40
C GLN A 108 -20.56 1.40 -17.51
N GLN A 109 -19.33 1.79 -17.77
CA GLN A 109 -18.46 1.14 -18.76
C GLN A 109 -17.95 -0.23 -18.29
N THR A 110 -17.80 -0.40 -16.98
CA THR A 110 -17.19 -1.61 -16.40
C THR A 110 -18.18 -2.58 -15.76
N ILE A 111 -19.49 -2.22 -15.69
CA ILE A 111 -20.51 -3.01 -15.00
C ILE A 111 -20.67 -4.43 -15.56
N ASN A 112 -20.41 -4.62 -16.85
CA ASN A 112 -20.51 -5.92 -17.53
C ASN A 112 -19.16 -6.68 -17.55
N GLU A 113 -18.10 -6.09 -17.01
CA GLU A 113 -16.80 -6.71 -16.93
C GLU A 113 -16.78 -7.73 -15.78
N LYS A 114 -15.94 -8.75 -15.92
CA LYS A 114 -15.77 -9.77 -14.89
C LYS A 114 -15.32 -9.17 -13.55
N ASP A 115 -14.42 -8.20 -13.63
CA ASP A 115 -13.87 -7.48 -12.49
C ASP A 115 -13.99 -5.96 -12.78
N PRO A 116 -15.06 -5.29 -12.33
CA PRO A 116 -15.21 -3.85 -12.53
C PRO A 116 -14.14 -3.08 -11.76
N VAL A 117 -13.82 -1.87 -12.24
CA VAL A 117 -12.86 -0.99 -11.57
C VAL A 117 -13.40 -0.60 -10.20
N PRO A 118 -12.74 -1.01 -9.10
CA PRO A 118 -13.24 -0.72 -7.77
C PRO A 118 -12.83 0.68 -7.30
N SER A 119 -13.61 1.21 -6.36
CA SER A 119 -13.21 2.35 -5.55
C SER A 119 -12.23 1.92 -4.44
N LEU A 120 -11.46 2.89 -3.93
CA LEU A 120 -10.62 2.66 -2.75
C LEU A 120 -11.45 2.19 -1.53
N GLN A 121 -12.68 2.71 -1.37
CA GLN A 121 -13.54 2.30 -0.27
C GLN A 121 -13.90 0.82 -0.33
N GLU A 122 -14.22 0.29 -1.52
CA GLU A 122 -14.52 -1.15 -1.69
C GLU A 122 -13.33 -2.02 -1.34
N LEU A 123 -12.12 -1.61 -1.76
CA LEU A 123 -10.89 -2.28 -1.35
C LEU A 123 -10.71 -2.27 0.16
N LEU A 124 -10.84 -1.11 0.80
CA LEU A 124 -10.63 -0.98 2.23
C LEU A 124 -11.69 -1.74 3.06
N ILE A 125 -12.91 -1.90 2.56
CA ILE A 125 -13.91 -2.80 3.16
C ILE A 125 -13.39 -4.25 3.16
N ALA A 126 -12.85 -4.72 2.04
CA ALA A 126 -12.26 -6.06 1.97
C ALA A 126 -11.02 -6.18 2.87
N ALA A 127 -10.16 -5.16 2.89
CA ALA A 127 -8.98 -5.12 3.73
C ALA A 127 -9.32 -5.13 5.23
N ARG A 128 -10.38 -4.45 5.63
CA ARG A 128 -10.84 -4.43 7.03
C ARG A 128 -11.33 -5.79 7.53
N ALA A 129 -11.66 -6.71 6.63
CA ALA A 129 -12.15 -8.04 6.98
C ALA A 129 -11.06 -8.98 7.52
N GLN A 130 -9.78 -8.60 7.44
CA GLN A 130 -8.62 -9.41 7.83
C GLN A 130 -7.55 -8.54 8.52
N ASN A 131 -6.49 -9.14 9.05
CA ASN A 131 -5.35 -8.47 9.66
C ASN A 131 -4.02 -9.19 9.35
N SER A 132 -3.94 -9.85 8.19
CA SER A 132 -2.75 -10.61 7.75
C SER A 132 -1.96 -9.95 6.64
N THR A 133 -2.60 -9.11 5.81
CA THR A 133 -2.02 -8.49 4.62
C THR A 133 -2.26 -6.99 4.62
N HIS A 134 -1.20 -6.20 4.51
CA HIS A 134 -1.29 -4.74 4.41
C HIS A 134 -1.70 -4.32 2.99
N PRO A 135 -2.73 -3.47 2.80
CA PRO A 135 -2.85 -2.69 1.57
C PRO A 135 -1.72 -1.66 1.52
N ILE A 136 -0.95 -1.68 0.44
CA ILE A 136 0.09 -0.69 0.13
C ILE A 136 -0.43 0.14 -1.04
N ILE A 137 -0.70 1.43 -0.81
CA ILE A 137 -1.36 2.29 -1.76
C ILE A 137 -0.35 3.18 -2.48
N GLU A 138 -0.18 2.96 -3.79
CA GLU A 138 0.54 3.89 -4.65
C GLU A 138 -0.35 5.05 -5.05
N ILE A 139 0.00 6.26 -4.62
CA ILE A 139 -0.65 7.48 -5.07
C ILE A 139 0.03 7.96 -6.35
N LYS A 140 -0.70 7.86 -7.48
CA LYS A 140 -0.19 8.23 -8.80
C LYS A 140 -0.09 9.74 -8.99
N ASP A 141 0.86 10.16 -9.82
CA ASP A 141 0.97 11.55 -10.27
C ASP A 141 -0.11 11.88 -11.29
N SER A 142 -0.93 12.88 -10.98
CA SER A 142 -1.93 13.39 -11.90
C SER A 142 -1.29 14.01 -13.15
N GLN A 143 -1.84 13.70 -14.31
CA GLN A 143 -1.47 14.36 -15.57
C GLN A 143 -1.89 15.84 -15.60
N LYS A 144 -2.76 16.27 -14.67
CA LYS A 144 -3.22 17.66 -14.50
C LYS A 144 -2.33 18.49 -13.56
N GLY A 145 -1.23 17.90 -13.07
CA GLY A 145 -0.21 18.59 -12.28
C GLY A 145 -0.33 18.37 -10.77
N LEU A 146 0.59 19.00 -10.05
CA LEU A 146 0.81 18.76 -8.61
C LEU A 146 -0.42 19.04 -7.76
N GLU A 147 -1.17 20.11 -8.03
CA GLU A 147 -2.36 20.45 -7.27
C GLU A 147 -3.38 19.30 -7.29
N ARG A 148 -3.62 18.71 -8.47
CA ARG A 148 -4.51 17.56 -8.61
C ARG A 148 -3.97 16.30 -7.92
N THR A 149 -2.65 16.08 -7.98
CA THR A 149 -1.97 15.01 -7.25
C THR A 149 -2.17 15.15 -5.74
N LEU A 150 -2.00 16.36 -5.20
CA LEU A 150 -2.22 16.62 -3.77
C LEU A 150 -3.70 16.49 -3.39
N GLN A 151 -4.64 16.84 -4.26
CA GLN A 151 -6.06 16.59 -4.05
C GLN A 151 -6.38 15.09 -3.97
N LEU A 152 -5.75 14.25 -4.82
CA LEU A 152 -5.83 12.80 -4.72
C LEU A 152 -5.26 12.33 -3.36
N THR A 153 -4.11 12.84 -2.97
CA THR A 153 -3.46 12.53 -1.68
C THR A 153 -4.39 12.81 -0.51
N ASP A 154 -4.94 14.01 -0.44
CA ASP A 154 -5.89 14.42 0.61
C ASP A 154 -7.13 13.51 0.63
N SER A 155 -7.65 13.15 -0.55
CA SER A 155 -8.80 12.27 -0.68
C SER A 155 -8.52 10.86 -0.15
N VAL A 156 -7.35 10.29 -0.48
CA VAL A 156 -6.92 8.96 -0.03
C VAL A 156 -6.77 8.94 1.49
N VAL A 157 -6.01 9.88 2.06
CA VAL A 157 -5.77 9.94 3.52
C VAL A 157 -7.09 10.14 4.26
N ASN A 158 -7.97 11.04 3.77
CA ASN A 158 -9.28 11.26 4.37
C ASN A 158 -10.19 10.02 4.33
N ILE A 159 -10.13 9.21 3.27
CA ILE A 159 -10.88 7.94 3.19
C ILE A 159 -10.35 6.96 4.24
N VAL A 160 -9.02 6.78 4.31
CA VAL A 160 -8.37 5.88 5.28
C VAL A 160 -8.73 6.28 6.72
N HIS A 161 -8.68 7.59 7.05
CA HIS A 161 -9.02 8.10 8.38
C HIS A 161 -10.49 7.89 8.73
N ARG A 162 -11.42 8.23 7.82
CA ARG A 162 -12.86 8.00 8.05
C ARG A 162 -13.20 6.54 8.26
N MET A 163 -12.46 5.64 7.61
CA MET A 163 -12.64 4.20 7.76
C MET A 163 -11.83 3.62 8.93
N LYS A 164 -11.04 4.44 9.66
CA LYS A 164 -10.16 4.03 10.76
C LYS A 164 -9.18 2.93 10.36
N MET A 165 -8.59 3.07 9.16
CA MET A 165 -7.70 2.08 8.54
C MET A 165 -6.21 2.46 8.64
N GLN A 166 -5.84 3.48 9.43
CA GLN A 166 -4.45 3.96 9.55
C GLN A 166 -3.46 2.85 9.94
N GLY A 167 -3.87 1.93 10.81
CA GLY A 167 -3.04 0.78 11.22
C GLY A 167 -2.91 -0.34 10.19
N TYR A 168 -3.67 -0.28 9.07
CA TYR A 168 -3.64 -1.29 8.01
C TYR A 168 -2.80 -0.85 6.82
N VAL A 169 -2.82 0.44 6.49
CA VAL A 169 -2.38 0.99 5.21
C VAL A 169 -0.94 1.48 5.28
N GLU A 170 -0.21 1.20 4.24
CA GLU A 170 1.08 1.83 3.92
C GLU A 170 0.93 2.62 2.60
N TYR A 171 1.75 3.65 2.42
CA TYR A 171 1.67 4.51 1.24
C TYR A 171 3.01 4.55 0.51
N ILE A 172 2.94 4.55 -0.82
CA ILE A 172 4.08 4.74 -1.69
C ILE A 172 3.76 5.78 -2.77
N SER A 173 4.74 6.49 -3.25
CA SER A 173 4.61 7.39 -4.41
C SER A 173 5.98 7.72 -5.00
N PHE A 174 6.01 7.92 -6.33
CA PHE A 174 7.15 8.52 -7.03
C PHE A 174 7.30 10.01 -6.73
N ASN A 175 6.20 10.67 -6.36
CA ASN A 175 6.20 12.09 -6.03
C ASN A 175 6.52 12.31 -4.55
N TYR A 176 7.66 12.92 -4.30
CA TYR A 176 8.12 13.17 -2.94
C TYR A 176 7.21 14.13 -2.16
N GLU A 177 6.57 15.10 -2.84
CA GLU A 177 5.62 16.04 -2.21
C GLU A 177 4.34 15.32 -1.73
N VAL A 178 3.93 14.24 -2.39
CA VAL A 178 2.85 13.34 -1.93
C VAL A 178 3.19 12.76 -0.55
N LEU A 179 4.41 12.22 -0.40
CA LEU A 179 4.84 11.61 0.86
C LEU A 179 4.92 12.63 1.99
N LYS A 180 5.42 13.82 1.71
CA LYS A 180 5.43 14.93 2.67
C LYS A 180 4.00 15.33 3.06
N ARG A 181 3.10 15.44 2.06
CA ARG A 181 1.70 15.77 2.31
C ARG A 181 1.01 14.72 3.17
N ILE A 182 1.26 13.44 2.95
CA ILE A 182 0.75 12.36 3.80
C ILE A 182 1.25 12.55 5.25
N ARG A 183 2.54 12.83 5.44
CA ARG A 183 3.12 13.04 6.78
C ARG A 183 2.57 14.28 7.50
N GLU A 184 2.16 15.30 6.76
CA GLU A 184 1.44 16.46 7.33
C GLU A 184 0.03 16.09 7.80
N LEU A 185 -0.70 15.28 6.99
CA LEU A 185 -2.08 14.88 7.28
C LEU A 185 -2.17 13.77 8.34
N ASP A 186 -1.19 12.85 8.32
CA ASP A 186 -1.10 11.72 9.24
C ASP A 186 0.36 11.52 9.70
N PRO A 187 0.75 12.09 10.84
CA PRO A 187 2.09 11.93 11.40
C PRO A 187 2.46 10.48 11.73
N THR A 188 1.51 9.56 11.75
CA THR A 188 1.74 8.14 12.05
C THR A 188 1.84 7.26 10.81
N ALA A 189 1.51 7.82 9.63
CA ALA A 189 1.48 7.06 8.38
C ALA A 189 2.84 6.46 8.04
N ARG A 190 2.84 5.20 7.61
CA ARG A 190 4.02 4.57 7.03
C ARG A 190 4.08 4.90 5.55
N THR A 191 5.17 5.57 5.15
CA THR A 191 5.39 6.05 3.78
C THR A 191 6.73 5.57 3.26
N LEU A 192 6.80 5.04 2.03
CA LEU A 192 8.06 4.67 1.39
C LEU A 192 8.21 5.43 0.07
N TYR A 193 9.43 5.91 -0.18
CA TYR A 193 9.73 6.66 -1.40
C TYR A 193 9.97 5.71 -2.58
N LEU A 194 9.06 5.75 -3.55
CA LEU A 194 9.07 4.92 -4.73
C LEU A 194 9.93 5.57 -5.82
N TRP A 195 11.23 5.20 -5.91
CA TRP A 195 12.14 5.80 -6.89
C TRP A 195 13.40 4.97 -7.15
N GLU A 196 14.23 5.50 -8.03
CA GLU A 196 15.52 4.92 -8.45
C GLU A 196 16.73 5.59 -7.80
N GLY A 197 16.62 6.07 -6.57
CA GLY A 197 17.76 6.56 -5.80
C GLY A 197 18.15 8.03 -5.98
N LYS A 198 17.22 8.94 -6.28
CA LYS A 198 17.50 10.38 -6.45
C LYS A 198 17.52 11.21 -5.17
N LYS A 199 17.02 10.67 -4.06
CA LYS A 199 17.06 11.32 -2.75
C LYS A 199 18.13 10.68 -1.88
N GLU A 200 18.84 11.48 -1.13
CA GLU A 200 19.74 10.95 -0.12
C GLU A 200 18.95 10.38 1.06
N LEU A 201 19.41 9.27 1.64
CA LEU A 201 18.72 8.63 2.76
C LEU A 201 18.49 9.57 3.94
N LYS A 202 19.44 10.51 4.18
CA LYS A 202 19.29 11.52 5.24
C LYS A 202 18.10 12.45 5.04
N ASP A 203 17.72 12.74 3.77
CA ASP A 203 16.57 13.60 3.49
C ASP A 203 15.27 12.88 3.84
N LEU A 204 15.18 11.57 3.56
CA LEU A 204 14.04 10.76 3.96
C LEU A 204 13.88 10.74 5.49
N VAL A 205 14.99 10.56 6.21
CA VAL A 205 14.97 10.56 7.69
C VAL A 205 14.51 11.92 8.23
N ASN A 206 15.04 13.02 7.68
CA ASN A 206 14.67 14.38 8.09
C ASN A 206 13.18 14.67 7.86
N ASP A 207 12.63 14.20 6.74
CA ASP A 207 11.22 14.37 6.38
C ASP A 207 10.32 13.27 6.98
N ARG A 208 10.87 12.42 7.87
CA ARG A 208 10.17 11.31 8.53
C ARG A 208 9.52 10.31 7.57
N ILE A 209 10.09 10.12 6.39
CA ILE A 209 9.71 9.07 5.46
C ILE A 209 10.23 7.75 6.00
N SER A 210 9.39 6.71 6.00
CA SER A 210 9.66 5.45 6.70
C SER A 210 10.65 4.54 5.98
N GLY A 211 10.86 4.72 4.66
CA GLY A 211 11.74 3.86 3.91
C GLY A 211 11.87 4.18 2.44
N ILE A 212 12.61 3.32 1.77
CA ILE A 212 12.81 3.32 0.32
C ILE A 212 12.04 2.16 -0.31
N ASP A 213 11.42 2.44 -1.44
CA ASP A 213 10.78 1.47 -2.32
C ASP A 213 11.41 1.60 -3.70
N TYR A 214 12.57 0.98 -3.90
CA TYR A 214 13.41 1.23 -5.04
C TYR A 214 13.41 0.07 -6.03
N SER A 215 13.57 0.43 -7.31
CA SER A 215 13.72 -0.56 -8.36
C SER A 215 14.96 -1.42 -8.13
N TYR A 216 14.93 -2.67 -8.57
CA TYR A 216 16.07 -3.59 -8.47
C TYR A 216 17.35 -3.04 -9.13
N TYR A 217 17.23 -2.09 -10.04
CA TYR A 217 18.40 -1.40 -10.64
C TYR A 217 19.19 -0.62 -9.59
N ALA A 218 18.53 0.07 -8.65
CA ALA A 218 19.21 0.78 -7.58
C ALA A 218 20.06 -0.16 -6.70
N TYR A 219 19.51 -1.32 -6.36
CA TYR A 219 20.20 -2.35 -5.58
C TYR A 219 21.35 -3.01 -6.37
N ARG A 220 21.25 -3.09 -7.69
CA ARG A 220 22.36 -3.56 -8.53
C ARG A 220 23.50 -2.54 -8.60
N GLN A 221 23.19 -1.24 -8.59
CA GLN A 221 24.18 -0.17 -8.59
C GLN A 221 24.87 0.00 -7.24
N ASP A 222 24.14 -0.11 -6.14
CA ASP A 222 24.66 -0.01 -4.78
C ASP A 222 24.38 -1.29 -3.98
N LYS A 223 25.36 -2.18 -3.93
CA LYS A 223 25.27 -3.46 -3.21
C LYS A 223 25.11 -3.30 -1.69
N ASN A 224 25.44 -2.13 -1.15
CA ASN A 224 25.32 -1.81 0.27
C ASN A 224 24.04 -1.04 0.61
N LEU A 225 23.14 -0.82 -0.37
CA LEU A 225 21.94 0.00 -0.19
C LEU A 225 21.06 -0.48 0.97
N THR A 226 20.82 -1.79 1.06
CA THR A 226 20.05 -2.39 2.16
C THR A 226 20.68 -2.11 3.53
N GLN A 227 22.00 -2.24 3.63
CA GLN A 227 22.72 -1.96 4.87
C GLN A 227 22.64 -0.47 5.23
N LYS A 228 22.93 0.42 4.27
CA LYS A 228 22.85 1.88 4.46
C LYS A 228 21.47 2.34 4.90
N ALA A 229 20.41 1.82 4.27
CA ALA A 229 19.02 2.12 4.65
C ALA A 229 18.74 1.64 6.09
N ARG A 230 19.13 0.42 6.43
CA ARG A 230 18.96 -0.12 7.78
C ARG A 230 19.72 0.68 8.84
N GLU A 231 20.97 1.10 8.56
CA GLU A 231 21.75 1.97 9.45
C GLU A 231 21.10 3.33 9.66
N ALA A 232 20.37 3.83 8.64
CA ALA A 232 19.58 5.06 8.72
C ALA A 232 18.21 4.85 9.38
N GLY A 233 17.83 3.62 9.76
CA GLY A 233 16.52 3.30 10.35
C GLY A 233 15.38 3.26 9.33
N LEU A 234 15.69 3.11 8.04
CA LEU A 234 14.74 3.09 6.95
C LEU A 234 14.38 1.66 6.54
N LEU A 235 13.10 1.43 6.26
CA LEU A 235 12.62 0.21 5.61
C LEU A 235 13.10 0.14 4.16
N THR A 236 13.18 -1.08 3.64
CA THR A 236 13.61 -1.36 2.26
C THR A 236 12.59 -2.21 1.53
N ASN A 237 12.16 -1.78 0.35
CA ASN A 237 11.43 -2.58 -0.61
C ASN A 237 12.18 -2.62 -1.95
N VAL A 238 12.09 -3.72 -2.65
CA VAL A 238 12.60 -3.89 -4.01
C VAL A 238 11.49 -4.29 -4.97
N TRP A 239 11.40 -3.61 -6.12
CA TRP A 239 10.37 -3.84 -7.15
C TRP A 239 10.91 -3.79 -8.57
N THR A 240 10.24 -4.35 -9.58
CA THR A 240 9.35 -5.50 -9.52
C THR A 240 10.18 -6.71 -9.86
N VAL A 241 10.30 -7.65 -8.94
CA VAL A 241 11.20 -8.81 -9.07
C VAL A 241 10.38 -10.06 -9.35
N ASN A 242 10.58 -10.67 -10.52
CA ASN A 242 9.76 -11.82 -10.98
C ASN A 242 10.61 -13.07 -11.29
N ASN A 243 11.93 -12.94 -11.31
CA ASN A 243 12.84 -14.05 -11.57
C ASN A 243 13.18 -14.80 -10.28
N ALA A 244 13.14 -16.14 -10.29
CA ALA A 244 13.34 -16.99 -9.12
C ALA A 244 14.69 -16.75 -8.42
N GLU A 245 15.78 -16.61 -9.20
CA GLU A 245 17.13 -16.41 -8.66
C GLU A 245 17.22 -15.03 -7.97
N GLU A 246 16.64 -13.99 -8.57
CA GLU A 246 16.65 -12.64 -8.01
C GLU A 246 15.74 -12.55 -6.77
N LEU A 247 14.56 -13.20 -6.78
CA LEU A 247 13.67 -13.31 -5.61
C LEU A 247 14.42 -13.92 -4.43
N GLN A 248 15.12 -15.04 -4.64
CA GLN A 248 15.95 -15.67 -3.62
C GLN A 248 17.09 -14.75 -3.17
N GLN A 249 17.78 -14.09 -4.10
CA GLN A 249 18.87 -13.17 -3.81
C GLN A 249 18.43 -12.03 -2.89
N TYR A 250 17.31 -11.34 -3.22
CA TYR A 250 16.82 -10.23 -2.40
C TYR A 250 16.26 -10.70 -1.05
N TYR A 251 15.66 -11.88 -1.01
CA TYR A 251 15.23 -12.47 0.26
C TYR A 251 16.44 -12.73 1.18
N LEU A 252 17.50 -13.30 0.67
CA LEU A 252 18.75 -13.55 1.42
C LEU A 252 19.50 -12.26 1.76
N LEU A 253 19.43 -11.22 0.92
CA LEU A 253 19.98 -9.89 1.20
C LEU A 253 19.28 -9.24 2.39
N GLY A 254 18.07 -9.67 2.73
CA GLY A 254 17.35 -9.24 3.91
C GLY A 254 16.63 -7.90 3.74
N VAL A 255 16.16 -7.56 2.53
CA VAL A 255 15.21 -6.44 2.35
C VAL A 255 13.93 -6.71 3.14
N ASP A 256 13.24 -5.66 3.57
CA ASP A 256 12.02 -5.80 4.38
C ASP A 256 10.81 -6.23 3.57
N TYR A 257 10.75 -5.83 2.27
CA TYR A 257 9.71 -6.20 1.32
C TYR A 257 10.30 -6.54 -0.05
N ILE A 258 9.64 -7.45 -0.76
CA ILE A 258 9.90 -7.79 -2.16
C ILE A 258 8.57 -7.72 -2.91
N THR A 259 8.42 -6.73 -3.77
CA THR A 259 7.24 -6.54 -4.61
C THR A 259 7.39 -7.33 -5.90
N THR A 260 6.43 -8.24 -6.15
CA THR A 260 6.49 -9.22 -7.25
C THR A 260 5.12 -9.50 -7.86
N ASP A 261 5.09 -9.80 -9.17
CA ASP A 261 3.93 -10.37 -9.86
C ASP A 261 3.79 -11.88 -9.63
N GLU A 262 4.78 -12.51 -8.98
CA GLU A 262 4.86 -13.96 -8.74
C GLU A 262 4.90 -14.28 -7.22
N PRO A 263 3.90 -13.81 -6.43
CA PRO A 263 3.93 -14.01 -4.98
C PRO A 263 3.94 -15.48 -4.58
N GLU A 264 3.27 -16.37 -5.33
CA GLU A 264 3.27 -17.81 -5.10
C GLU A 264 4.66 -18.42 -5.27
N LEU A 265 5.43 -17.93 -6.26
CA LEU A 265 6.81 -18.38 -6.47
C LEU A 265 7.70 -17.95 -5.30
N LEU A 266 7.61 -16.70 -4.88
CA LEU A 266 8.40 -16.20 -3.75
C LEU A 266 8.08 -16.95 -2.45
N LEU A 267 6.80 -17.20 -2.16
CA LEU A 267 6.40 -17.98 -0.98
C LEU A 267 6.98 -19.42 -1.02
N LYS A 268 6.99 -20.07 -2.18
CA LYS A 268 7.62 -21.40 -2.34
C LYS A 268 9.13 -21.36 -2.11
N ILE A 269 9.81 -20.32 -2.60
CA ILE A 269 11.25 -20.13 -2.38
C ILE A 269 11.51 -19.97 -0.87
N ILE A 270 10.74 -19.11 -0.19
CA ILE A 270 10.89 -18.89 1.26
C ILE A 270 10.70 -20.18 2.04
N ASP A 271 9.68 -20.99 1.70
CA ASP A 271 9.43 -22.25 2.37
C ASP A 271 10.54 -23.29 2.16
N SER A 272 11.19 -23.25 1.00
CA SER A 272 12.35 -24.14 0.71
C SER A 272 13.62 -23.74 1.45
N LEU A 273 13.70 -22.51 1.98
CA LEU A 273 14.87 -21.97 2.71
C LEU A 273 14.74 -22.11 4.25
N LYS A 274 13.58 -22.54 4.73
CA LYS A 274 13.34 -22.83 6.17
C LYS A 274 13.83 -24.21 6.53
#